data_bd30f2959c417d5295e88cdaa9aa31a4
#
_entry.id   bd30f2959c417d5295e88cdaa9aa31a4
#
_cell.length_a   1.000
_cell.length_b   1.000
_cell.length_c   1.000
_cell.angle_alpha   90.00
_cell.angle_beta   90.00
_cell.angle_gamma   90.00
#
_symmetry.space_group_name_H-M   'P 1'
#
loop_
_entity.id
_entity.type
_entity.pdbx_description
1 polymer ?
#
loop_
_entity_poly.entity_id
_entity_poly.type
_entity_poly.pdbx_seq_one_letter_code
_entity_poly.pdbx_strand_id
1 'polypeptide(L)'
;MNKKTVKDIDLKDKKVLVRCDFNVPMDENKNITDNRRIVAALPTIKYLLEQNCKVVLCSHLGRPKGEFKKEYSLKPVAKELSRLLGKEVIMAEDVIGEDAKNKANNLKNGEVLLLENVRFHREETDNDPEFAKELASFGEVFVNDAFGTAHRAHASTEGVAKYLPAVSGFLIEKELKFLGEALENPERPFVAILGGSKVSDKIGVIENLLEKVDTLIIGGGMAYTFFRAQGYTVGNSLCEEDKCDLALEIMEKAKKKNVKFLLPIDNKVGKEFKPDTESMTVKSTEIPDGWEGLDIGEETIKLYKEELKNAKTIVWNGPLGVFEFDQFAIGTNEIAKALGDIDATKIIGGGDSAAAVEKAGLAEKMTHISTGGGASLEFLEGKKLPGIEALMDK
;
A
#
# COMPACT_ATOMS: atom_id res chain seq x y z
N MET A 1 -6.53 -14.01 -8.38
CA MET A 1 -5.14 -14.47 -8.63
C MET A 1 -4.84 -15.62 -7.68
N ASN A 2 -4.44 -16.76 -8.23
CA ASN A 2 -4.37 -18.01 -7.47
C ASN A 2 -2.91 -18.46 -7.31
N LYS A 3 -2.22 -17.91 -6.32
CA LYS A 3 -0.81 -18.20 -6.04
C LYS A 3 -0.67 -19.16 -4.86
N LYS A 4 0.33 -20.03 -4.92
CA LYS A 4 0.67 -20.91 -3.80
C LYS A 4 1.15 -20.11 -2.60
N THR A 5 0.77 -20.55 -1.42
CA THR A 5 1.18 -19.97 -0.14
C THR A 5 2.09 -20.94 0.60
N VAL A 6 2.60 -20.51 1.75
CA VAL A 6 3.40 -21.37 2.65
C VAL A 6 2.66 -22.64 3.08
N LYS A 7 1.33 -22.64 3.01
CA LYS A 7 0.52 -23.84 3.34
C LYS A 7 0.36 -24.82 2.19
N ASP A 8 0.73 -24.43 0.98
CA ASP A 8 0.51 -25.22 -0.22
C ASP A 8 1.72 -26.08 -0.61
N ILE A 9 2.82 -25.99 0.14
CA ILE A 9 4.04 -26.79 -0.09
C ILE A 9 4.54 -27.38 1.23
N ASP A 10 5.35 -28.43 1.13
CA ASP A 10 6.01 -29.02 2.29
C ASP A 10 7.25 -28.18 2.67
N LEU A 11 7.20 -27.57 3.85
CA LEU A 11 8.28 -26.75 4.39
C LEU A 11 8.98 -27.39 5.59
N LYS A 12 8.50 -28.54 6.06
CA LYS A 12 9.03 -29.17 7.26
C LYS A 12 10.52 -29.38 7.17
N ASP A 13 11.25 -28.90 8.19
CA ASP A 13 12.69 -29.04 8.37
C ASP A 13 13.52 -28.34 7.27
N LYS A 14 12.93 -27.53 6.42
CA LYS A 14 13.62 -26.84 5.32
C LYS A 14 14.22 -25.51 5.75
N LYS A 15 15.27 -25.11 5.02
CA LYS A 15 15.82 -23.77 5.12
C LYS A 15 15.03 -22.86 4.19
N VAL A 16 14.46 -21.80 4.73
CA VAL A 16 13.53 -20.91 4.00
C VAL A 16 14.07 -19.49 4.00
N LEU A 17 14.21 -18.92 2.82
CA LEU A 17 14.55 -17.51 2.63
C LEU A 17 13.23 -16.71 2.55
N VAL A 18 13.05 -15.76 3.45
CA VAL A 18 11.82 -14.95 3.54
C VAL A 18 12.13 -13.49 3.24
N ARG A 19 11.48 -12.92 2.25
CA ARG A 19 11.53 -11.48 2.00
C ARG A 19 10.46 -10.79 2.82
N CYS A 20 10.88 -10.00 3.79
CA CYS A 20 10.02 -9.22 4.67
C CYS A 20 10.03 -7.74 4.30
N ASP A 21 9.12 -6.98 4.86
CA ASP A 21 9.14 -5.52 4.83
C ASP A 21 9.38 -5.01 6.25
N PHE A 22 10.64 -4.75 6.55
CA PHE A 22 11.10 -4.19 7.82
C PHE A 22 11.53 -2.72 7.67
N ASN A 23 11.01 -2.06 6.65
CA ASN A 23 11.27 -0.63 6.42
C ASN A 23 10.45 0.20 7.41
N VAL A 24 10.89 0.19 8.66
CA VAL A 24 10.22 0.86 9.77
C VAL A 24 10.77 2.26 10.00
N PRO A 25 9.94 3.20 10.50
CA PRO A 25 10.43 4.53 10.86
C PRO A 25 11.27 4.47 12.13
N MET A 26 12.31 5.29 12.15
CA MET A 26 13.24 5.41 13.28
C MET A 26 13.43 6.88 13.66
N ASP A 27 13.71 7.13 14.93
CA ASP A 27 14.08 8.46 15.42
C ASP A 27 15.57 8.76 15.15
N GLU A 28 16.02 9.95 15.59
CA GLU A 28 17.41 10.39 15.43
C GLU A 28 18.41 9.47 16.13
N ASN A 29 17.99 8.78 17.16
CA ASN A 29 18.82 7.84 17.95
C ASN A 29 18.73 6.40 17.43
N LYS A 30 18.10 6.18 16.27
CA LYS A 30 17.92 4.86 15.64
C LYS A 30 17.01 3.93 16.45
N ASN A 31 16.10 4.51 17.27
CA ASN A 31 15.05 3.73 17.90
C ASN A 31 13.87 3.60 16.96
N ILE A 32 13.29 2.42 16.90
CA ILE A 32 12.09 2.16 16.10
C ILE A 32 10.91 2.89 16.73
N THR A 33 10.28 3.80 15.98
CA THR A 33 9.13 4.59 16.46
C THR A 33 7.79 3.91 16.18
N ASP A 34 7.76 2.97 15.24
CA ASP A 34 6.58 2.18 14.88
C ASP A 34 7.01 0.79 14.41
N ASN A 35 6.62 -0.25 15.14
CA ASN A 35 7.00 -1.63 14.86
C ASN A 35 5.93 -2.44 14.13
N ARG A 36 4.85 -1.80 13.65
CA ARG A 36 3.70 -2.53 13.06
C ARG A 36 4.07 -3.46 11.92
N ARG A 37 5.04 -3.08 11.08
CA ARG A 37 5.51 -3.92 9.96
C ARG A 37 6.23 -5.16 10.45
N ILE A 38 6.99 -5.05 11.54
CA ILE A 38 7.66 -6.20 12.15
C ILE A 38 6.63 -7.15 12.75
N VAL A 39 5.67 -6.61 13.50
CA VAL A 39 4.56 -7.39 14.09
C VAL A 39 3.76 -8.09 12.99
N ALA A 40 3.50 -7.41 11.87
CA ALA A 40 2.76 -7.99 10.76
C ALA A 40 3.47 -9.18 10.09
N ALA A 41 4.79 -9.25 10.17
CA ALA A 41 5.57 -10.37 9.64
C ALA A 41 5.57 -11.61 10.56
N LEU A 42 5.20 -11.46 11.82
CA LEU A 42 5.26 -12.55 12.81
C LEU A 42 4.44 -13.78 12.45
N PRO A 43 3.20 -13.67 11.93
CA PRO A 43 2.43 -14.87 11.59
C PRO A 43 3.16 -15.79 10.61
N THR A 44 3.78 -15.26 9.57
CA THR A 44 4.55 -16.04 8.61
C THR A 44 5.79 -16.65 9.25
N ILE A 45 6.55 -15.85 10.01
CA ILE A 45 7.77 -16.32 10.69
C ILE A 45 7.43 -17.43 11.70
N LYS A 46 6.40 -17.23 12.52
CA LYS A 46 5.97 -18.21 13.51
C LYS A 46 5.49 -19.52 12.88
N TYR A 47 4.74 -19.42 11.77
CA TYR A 47 4.34 -20.59 11.01
C TYR A 47 5.54 -21.42 10.54
N LEU A 48 6.56 -20.75 9.99
CA LEU A 48 7.78 -21.44 9.57
C LEU A 48 8.52 -22.08 10.73
N LEU A 49 8.57 -21.43 11.88
CA LEU A 49 9.18 -22.00 13.09
C LEU A 49 8.38 -23.22 13.60
N GLU A 50 7.05 -23.21 13.50
CA GLU A 50 6.21 -24.36 13.83
C GLU A 50 6.47 -25.54 12.89
N GLN A 51 6.88 -25.27 11.63
CA GLN A 51 7.31 -26.29 10.68
C GLN A 51 8.75 -26.74 10.90
N ASN A 52 9.39 -26.30 11.98
CA ASN A 52 10.78 -26.62 12.33
C ASN A 52 11.80 -26.16 11.27
N CYS A 53 11.50 -25.06 10.60
CA CYS A 53 12.36 -24.48 9.55
C CYS A 53 13.60 -23.81 10.13
N LYS A 54 14.64 -23.72 9.30
CA LYS A 54 15.72 -22.74 9.43
C LYS A 54 15.28 -21.51 8.68
N VAL A 55 15.14 -20.38 9.37
CA VAL A 55 14.52 -19.16 8.79
C VAL A 55 15.57 -18.11 8.53
N VAL A 56 15.75 -17.74 7.26
CA VAL A 56 16.66 -16.66 6.85
C VAL A 56 15.80 -15.50 6.34
N LEU A 57 15.87 -14.37 7.01
CA LEU A 57 15.08 -13.17 6.69
C LEU A 57 15.93 -12.15 5.95
N CYS A 58 15.33 -11.48 4.97
CA CYS A 58 15.94 -10.34 4.29
C CYS A 58 14.92 -9.23 4.11
N SER A 59 15.40 -7.99 4.12
CA SER A 59 14.58 -6.79 3.95
C SER A 59 15.45 -5.61 3.54
N HIS A 60 14.81 -4.58 3.02
CA HIS A 60 15.42 -3.27 2.88
C HIS A 60 15.03 -2.37 4.05
N LEU A 61 15.78 -1.27 4.22
CA LEU A 61 15.48 -0.18 5.14
C LEU A 61 15.98 1.11 4.50
N GLY A 62 15.07 2.06 4.23
CA GLY A 62 15.43 3.34 3.64
C GLY A 62 16.05 3.22 2.24
N ARG A 63 16.85 4.22 1.89
CA ARG A 63 17.48 4.33 0.57
C ARG A 63 18.98 4.61 0.69
N PRO A 64 19.79 3.62 1.07
CA PRO A 64 21.25 3.79 1.21
C PRO A 64 22.00 3.87 -0.12
N LYS A 65 21.34 3.61 -1.24
CA LYS A 65 21.88 3.77 -2.61
C LYS A 65 23.10 2.90 -2.91
N GLY A 66 23.07 1.67 -2.47
CA GLY A 66 24.13 0.71 -2.78
C GLY A 66 25.39 0.86 -1.92
N GLU A 67 25.29 1.55 -0.79
CA GLU A 67 26.40 1.77 0.12
C GLU A 67 26.03 1.33 1.54
N PHE A 68 27.00 0.79 2.27
CA PHE A 68 26.81 0.53 3.70
C PHE A 68 26.70 1.87 4.45
N LYS A 69 25.58 2.06 5.13
CA LYS A 69 25.34 3.22 5.99
C LYS A 69 24.75 2.74 7.30
N LYS A 70 25.46 3.01 8.40
CA LYS A 70 25.08 2.56 9.73
C LYS A 70 23.64 2.96 10.10
N GLU A 71 23.18 4.12 9.69
CA GLU A 71 21.82 4.62 9.94
C GLU A 71 20.72 3.77 9.27
N TYR A 72 21.07 2.96 8.30
CA TYR A 72 20.15 2.05 7.62
C TYR A 72 20.36 0.58 7.94
N SER A 73 21.16 0.29 8.99
CA SER A 73 21.36 -1.09 9.44
C SER A 73 20.08 -1.69 10.02
N LEU A 74 19.86 -2.96 9.77
CA LEU A 74 18.74 -3.72 10.33
C LEU A 74 19.00 -4.24 11.75
N LYS A 75 20.12 -3.89 12.38
CA LYS A 75 20.41 -4.30 13.78
C LYS A 75 19.30 -3.97 14.76
N PRO A 76 18.71 -2.75 14.73
CA PRO A 76 17.56 -2.45 15.62
C PRO A 76 16.35 -3.35 15.34
N VAL A 77 16.13 -3.76 14.10
CA VAL A 77 15.05 -4.68 13.72
C VAL A 77 15.32 -6.08 14.29
N ALA A 78 16.56 -6.55 14.23
CA ALA A 78 16.95 -7.85 14.82
C ALA A 78 16.68 -7.86 16.32
N LYS A 79 16.99 -6.79 17.01
CA LYS A 79 16.75 -6.64 18.46
C LYS A 79 15.24 -6.66 18.78
N GLU A 80 14.43 -5.90 18.05
CA GLU A 80 12.98 -5.86 18.25
C GLU A 80 12.34 -7.21 17.91
N LEU A 81 12.76 -7.83 16.82
CA LEU A 81 12.25 -9.15 16.43
C LEU A 81 12.62 -10.22 17.46
N SER A 82 13.84 -10.18 18.03
CA SER A 82 14.24 -11.07 19.13
C SER A 82 13.31 -10.94 20.34
N ARG A 83 12.98 -9.71 20.70
CA ARG A 83 12.03 -9.44 21.79
C ARG A 83 10.65 -10.01 21.50
N LEU A 84 10.15 -9.80 20.30
CA LEU A 84 8.80 -10.24 19.90
C LEU A 84 8.70 -11.76 19.76
N LEU A 85 9.76 -12.42 19.31
CA LEU A 85 9.78 -13.88 19.17
C LEU A 85 10.14 -14.60 20.48
N GLY A 86 10.70 -13.89 21.45
CA GLY A 86 11.17 -14.52 22.70
C GLY A 86 12.37 -15.43 22.50
N LYS A 87 13.16 -15.22 21.45
CA LYS A 87 14.38 -15.97 21.13
C LYS A 87 15.36 -15.07 20.38
N GLU A 88 16.65 -15.42 20.42
CA GLU A 88 17.66 -14.67 19.70
C GLU A 88 17.44 -14.75 18.18
N VAL A 89 17.48 -13.61 17.52
CA VAL A 89 17.60 -13.49 16.07
C VAL A 89 19.07 -13.24 15.77
N ILE A 90 19.71 -14.15 15.06
CA ILE A 90 21.10 -14.06 14.68
C ILE A 90 21.22 -13.00 13.58
N MET A 91 22.17 -12.07 13.71
CA MET A 91 22.36 -11.00 12.73
C MET A 91 23.61 -11.25 11.90
N ALA A 92 23.48 -11.22 10.58
CA ALA A 92 24.64 -11.25 9.67
C ALA A 92 25.27 -9.86 9.55
N GLU A 93 26.54 -9.81 9.22
CA GLU A 93 27.25 -8.55 9.01
C GLU A 93 26.96 -7.93 7.64
N ASP A 94 26.55 -8.74 6.68
CA ASP A 94 26.19 -8.30 5.33
C ASP A 94 25.02 -9.15 4.79
N VAL A 95 24.62 -8.88 3.57
CA VAL A 95 23.57 -9.61 2.84
C VAL A 95 24.12 -10.92 2.27
N ILE A 96 25.33 -10.88 1.77
CA ILE A 96 26.05 -11.98 1.13
C ILE A 96 27.48 -12.04 1.72
N GLY A 97 28.29 -12.94 1.22
CA GLY A 97 29.70 -13.07 1.63
C GLY A 97 29.90 -14.12 2.72
N GLU A 98 31.14 -14.20 3.22
CA GLU A 98 31.59 -15.26 4.15
C GLU A 98 30.79 -15.31 5.45
N ASP A 99 30.58 -14.17 6.10
CA ASP A 99 29.87 -14.14 7.39
C ASP A 99 28.41 -14.62 7.23
N ALA A 100 27.68 -14.10 6.25
CA ALA A 100 26.31 -14.50 5.99
C ALA A 100 26.22 -15.97 5.62
N LYS A 101 27.13 -16.44 4.77
CA LYS A 101 27.20 -17.83 4.34
C LYS A 101 27.47 -18.79 5.53
N ASN A 102 28.44 -18.46 6.39
CA ASN A 102 28.76 -19.27 7.55
C ASN A 102 27.58 -19.32 8.54
N LYS A 103 26.96 -18.19 8.80
CA LYS A 103 25.79 -18.13 9.70
C LYS A 103 24.59 -18.90 9.14
N ALA A 104 24.33 -18.80 7.84
CA ALA A 104 23.27 -19.56 7.19
C ALA A 104 23.56 -21.07 7.21
N ASN A 105 24.80 -21.47 6.95
CA ASN A 105 25.19 -22.87 6.95
C ASN A 105 25.15 -23.50 8.34
N ASN A 106 25.41 -22.73 9.39
CA ASN A 106 25.42 -23.22 10.78
C ASN A 106 24.06 -23.04 11.48
N LEU A 107 23.07 -22.51 10.78
CA LEU A 107 21.73 -22.30 11.31
C LEU A 107 21.04 -23.63 11.61
N LYS A 108 20.45 -23.73 12.79
CA LYS A 108 19.72 -24.93 13.22
C LYS A 108 18.23 -24.78 13.01
N ASN A 109 17.53 -25.91 12.94
CA ASN A 109 16.07 -25.91 12.88
C ASN A 109 15.49 -25.12 14.06
N GLY A 110 14.56 -24.22 13.76
CA GLY A 110 13.93 -23.33 14.75
C GLY A 110 14.70 -22.05 15.04
N GLU A 111 15.86 -21.85 14.40
CA GLU A 111 16.63 -20.61 14.52
C GLU A 111 16.29 -19.63 13.39
N VAL A 112 16.51 -18.33 13.68
CA VAL A 112 16.24 -17.23 12.76
C VAL A 112 17.51 -16.42 12.54
N LEU A 113 17.86 -16.21 11.26
CA LEU A 113 18.96 -15.35 10.82
C LEU A 113 18.36 -14.16 10.07
N LEU A 114 18.76 -12.94 10.41
CA LEU A 114 18.44 -11.74 9.65
C LEU A 114 19.69 -11.27 8.91
N LEU A 115 19.59 -11.18 7.59
CA LEU A 115 20.64 -10.59 6.76
C LEU A 115 20.62 -9.07 6.89
N GLU A 116 21.72 -8.42 6.57
CA GLU A 116 21.80 -6.96 6.57
C GLU A 116 20.97 -6.38 5.41
N ASN A 117 20.73 -5.06 5.45
CA ASN A 117 19.88 -4.32 4.48
C ASN A 117 20.29 -4.65 3.04
N VAL A 118 19.36 -5.25 2.29
CA VAL A 118 19.64 -5.68 0.90
C VAL A 118 20.03 -4.52 0.00
N ARG A 119 19.59 -3.31 0.31
CA ARG A 119 19.94 -2.10 -0.47
C ARG A 119 21.31 -1.53 -0.16
N PHE A 120 22.08 -2.16 0.71
CA PHE A 120 23.51 -1.86 0.84
C PHE A 120 24.29 -2.30 -0.40
N HIS A 121 23.69 -3.18 -1.21
CA HIS A 121 24.24 -3.61 -2.48
C HIS A 121 23.41 -3.03 -3.63
N ARG A 122 24.09 -2.40 -4.56
CA ARG A 122 23.46 -1.85 -5.76
C ARG A 122 22.79 -2.93 -6.61
N GLU A 123 23.34 -4.12 -6.57
CA GLU A 123 22.87 -5.31 -7.28
C GLU A 123 21.43 -5.69 -6.89
N GLU A 124 20.98 -5.30 -5.70
CA GLU A 124 19.60 -5.53 -5.28
C GLU A 124 18.62 -4.79 -6.22
N THR A 125 18.79 -3.46 -6.37
CA THR A 125 17.89 -2.65 -7.20
C THR A 125 18.11 -2.88 -8.69
N ASP A 126 19.30 -3.31 -9.08
CA ASP A 126 19.64 -3.67 -10.47
C ASP A 126 19.11 -5.07 -10.84
N ASN A 127 18.57 -5.80 -9.87
CA ASN A 127 18.12 -7.19 -10.06
C ASN A 127 19.21 -8.06 -10.68
N ASP A 128 20.44 -7.92 -10.18
CA ASP A 128 21.61 -8.63 -10.70
C ASP A 128 21.45 -10.15 -10.51
N PRO A 129 21.61 -10.96 -11.58
CA PRO A 129 21.42 -12.42 -11.49
C PRO A 129 22.37 -13.12 -10.53
N GLU A 130 23.65 -12.73 -10.50
CA GLU A 130 24.65 -13.37 -9.63
C GLU A 130 24.37 -13.04 -8.15
N PHE A 131 24.00 -11.81 -7.85
CA PHE A 131 23.58 -11.41 -6.50
C PHE A 131 22.32 -12.17 -6.07
N ALA A 132 21.34 -12.28 -6.94
CA ALA A 132 20.10 -13.03 -6.67
C ALA A 132 20.40 -14.50 -6.43
N LYS A 133 21.29 -15.09 -7.21
CA LYS A 133 21.71 -16.50 -7.06
C LYS A 133 22.41 -16.74 -5.74
N GLU A 134 23.30 -15.84 -5.33
CA GLU A 134 23.99 -15.93 -4.05
C GLU A 134 23.02 -15.79 -2.87
N LEU A 135 22.10 -14.84 -2.95
CA LEU A 135 21.02 -14.68 -1.96
C LEU A 135 20.14 -15.94 -1.90
N ALA A 136 19.77 -16.49 -3.04
CA ALA A 136 18.96 -17.71 -3.13
C ALA A 136 19.67 -18.93 -2.52
N SER A 137 21.01 -18.94 -2.49
CA SER A 137 21.78 -20.04 -1.89
C SER A 137 21.54 -20.20 -0.39
N PHE A 138 20.93 -19.21 0.25
CA PHE A 138 20.61 -19.23 1.69
C PHE A 138 19.28 -19.91 2.01
N GLY A 139 18.62 -20.52 1.03
CA GLY A 139 17.36 -21.24 1.27
C GLY A 139 17.11 -22.34 0.25
N GLU A 140 16.17 -23.21 0.55
CA GLU A 140 15.65 -24.25 -0.34
C GLU A 140 14.32 -23.82 -0.95
N VAL A 141 13.63 -22.88 -0.30
CA VAL A 141 12.36 -22.28 -0.73
C VAL A 141 12.42 -20.78 -0.47
N PHE A 142 11.84 -20.00 -1.35
CA PHE A 142 11.67 -18.57 -1.19
C PHE A 142 10.23 -18.25 -0.81
N VAL A 143 10.05 -17.46 0.26
CA VAL A 143 8.74 -16.93 0.68
C VAL A 143 8.77 -15.41 0.52
N ASN A 144 7.88 -14.87 -0.29
CA ASN A 144 7.70 -13.43 -0.38
C ASN A 144 6.53 -13.01 0.52
N ASP A 145 6.85 -12.18 1.52
CA ASP A 145 5.86 -11.64 2.46
C ASP A 145 5.86 -10.11 2.46
N ALA A 146 6.46 -9.50 1.44
CA ALA A 146 6.64 -8.06 1.31
C ALA A 146 5.81 -7.50 0.14
N PHE A 147 4.53 -7.31 0.35
CA PHE A 147 3.64 -6.75 -0.68
C PHE A 147 4.06 -5.33 -1.09
N GLY A 148 4.50 -4.51 -0.14
CA GLY A 148 4.89 -3.12 -0.39
C GLY A 148 6.03 -2.93 -1.39
N THR A 149 6.82 -3.96 -1.66
CA THR A 149 7.91 -3.96 -2.65
C THR A 149 7.64 -4.88 -3.85
N ALA A 150 6.49 -5.52 -3.90
CA ALA A 150 6.16 -6.51 -4.94
C ALA A 150 6.04 -5.90 -6.35
N HIS A 151 5.85 -4.58 -6.44
CA HIS A 151 5.80 -3.85 -7.72
C HIS A 151 7.17 -3.59 -8.32
N ARG A 152 8.25 -3.91 -7.60
CA ARG A 152 9.63 -3.68 -8.04
C ARG A 152 10.32 -4.99 -8.38
N ALA A 153 10.93 -5.06 -9.56
CA ALA A 153 11.73 -6.21 -9.98
C ALA A 153 13.15 -6.10 -9.41
N HIS A 154 13.29 -6.34 -8.10
CA HIS A 154 14.57 -6.34 -7.40
C HIS A 154 15.05 -7.78 -7.17
N ALA A 155 16.32 -7.95 -6.83
CA ALA A 155 16.89 -9.28 -6.61
C ALA A 155 16.17 -10.05 -5.51
N SER A 156 15.87 -9.42 -4.36
CA SER A 156 15.20 -10.07 -3.23
C SER A 156 13.69 -10.20 -3.37
N THR A 157 13.07 -9.56 -4.34
CA THR A 157 11.61 -9.61 -4.56
C THR A 157 11.23 -10.46 -5.76
N GLU A 158 12.06 -10.50 -6.79
CA GLU A 158 11.80 -11.25 -8.02
C GLU A 158 12.96 -12.17 -8.40
N GLY A 159 14.19 -11.66 -8.42
CA GLY A 159 15.35 -12.39 -8.95
C GLY A 159 15.57 -13.74 -8.29
N VAL A 160 15.44 -13.85 -6.98
CA VAL A 160 15.61 -15.10 -6.22
C VAL A 160 14.62 -16.18 -6.63
N ALA A 161 13.45 -15.81 -7.12
CA ALA A 161 12.41 -16.75 -7.56
C ALA A 161 12.80 -17.51 -8.83
N LYS A 162 13.85 -17.09 -9.53
CA LYS A 162 14.41 -17.82 -10.67
C LYS A 162 15.23 -19.02 -10.25
N TYR A 163 15.66 -19.07 -8.99
CA TYR A 163 16.56 -20.10 -8.45
C TYR A 163 15.92 -20.97 -7.39
N LEU A 164 14.77 -20.60 -6.86
CA LEU A 164 14.07 -21.30 -5.80
C LEU A 164 12.58 -21.40 -6.11
N PRO A 165 11.91 -22.49 -5.67
CA PRO A 165 10.46 -22.50 -5.61
C PRO A 165 10.00 -21.31 -4.76
N ALA A 166 9.03 -20.53 -5.26
CA ALA A 166 8.60 -19.28 -4.63
C ALA A 166 7.11 -19.33 -4.29
N VAL A 167 6.77 -19.04 -3.04
CA VAL A 167 5.40 -18.99 -2.54
C VAL A 167 5.16 -17.70 -1.75
N SER A 168 3.90 -17.36 -1.52
CA SER A 168 3.55 -16.21 -0.70
C SER A 168 3.54 -16.53 0.79
N GLY A 169 3.93 -15.56 1.60
CA GLY A 169 3.59 -15.55 3.02
C GLY A 169 2.15 -15.09 3.23
N PHE A 170 1.73 -15.00 4.49
CA PHE A 170 0.35 -14.65 4.84
C PHE A 170 -0.02 -13.20 4.51
N LEU A 171 0.95 -12.26 4.53
CA LEU A 171 0.67 -10.87 4.18
C LEU A 171 0.30 -10.73 2.70
N ILE A 172 1.08 -11.32 1.81
CA ILE A 172 0.77 -11.31 0.37
C ILE A 172 -0.51 -12.08 0.09
N GLU A 173 -0.71 -13.23 0.71
CA GLU A 173 -1.94 -14.01 0.58
C GLU A 173 -3.18 -13.14 0.89
N LYS A 174 -3.13 -12.41 1.99
CA LYS A 174 -4.22 -11.52 2.41
C LYS A 174 -4.48 -10.40 1.41
N GLU A 175 -3.40 -9.76 0.91
CA GLU A 175 -3.53 -8.72 -0.11
C GLU A 175 -4.16 -9.26 -1.40
N LEU A 176 -3.70 -10.40 -1.88
CA LEU A 176 -4.24 -11.03 -3.09
C LEU A 176 -5.69 -11.48 -2.89
N LYS A 177 -6.03 -11.96 -1.70
CA LYS A 177 -7.40 -12.34 -1.38
C LYS A 177 -8.35 -11.16 -1.46
N PHE A 178 -8.04 -10.08 -0.76
CA PHE A 178 -8.97 -8.95 -0.67
C PHE A 178 -8.92 -8.02 -1.89
N LEU A 179 -7.75 -7.54 -2.28
CA LEU A 179 -7.63 -6.67 -3.46
C LEU A 179 -7.92 -7.44 -4.75
N GLY A 180 -7.40 -8.65 -4.87
CA GLY A 180 -7.60 -9.47 -6.07
C GLY A 180 -9.06 -9.81 -6.29
N GLU A 181 -9.76 -10.33 -5.28
CA GLU A 181 -11.18 -10.68 -5.39
C GLU A 181 -12.06 -9.45 -5.66
N ALA A 182 -11.75 -8.32 -5.02
CA ALA A 182 -12.50 -7.09 -5.25
C ALA A 182 -12.41 -6.61 -6.70
N LEU A 183 -11.26 -6.77 -7.34
CA LEU A 183 -11.06 -6.35 -8.73
C LEU A 183 -11.53 -7.37 -9.75
N GLU A 184 -11.38 -8.67 -9.46
CA GLU A 184 -11.70 -9.74 -10.41
C GLU A 184 -13.15 -10.19 -10.35
N ASN A 185 -13.73 -10.28 -9.15
CA ASN A 185 -15.09 -10.80 -8.94
C ASN A 185 -15.79 -10.10 -7.78
N PRO A 186 -16.03 -8.78 -7.88
CA PRO A 186 -16.67 -8.04 -6.79
C PRO A 186 -18.13 -8.41 -6.62
N GLU A 187 -18.60 -8.46 -5.38
CA GLU A 187 -20.04 -8.45 -5.10
C GLU A 187 -20.56 -7.03 -5.37
N ARG A 188 -21.64 -6.94 -6.14
CA ARG A 188 -22.18 -5.65 -6.60
C ARG A 188 -23.35 -5.18 -5.73
N PRO A 189 -23.58 -3.85 -5.58
CA PRO A 189 -22.85 -2.76 -6.23
C PRO A 189 -21.41 -2.60 -5.78
N PHE A 190 -20.51 -2.36 -6.73
CA PHE A 190 -19.10 -2.07 -6.48
C PHE A 190 -18.85 -0.58 -6.61
N VAL A 191 -18.43 0.05 -5.52
CA VAL A 191 -18.16 1.50 -5.47
C VAL A 191 -16.69 1.72 -5.17
N ALA A 192 -16.04 2.56 -5.96
CA ALA A 192 -14.69 3.01 -5.67
C ALA A 192 -14.71 4.47 -5.25
N ILE A 193 -13.89 4.81 -4.26
CA ILE A 193 -13.68 6.18 -3.78
C ILE A 193 -12.22 6.52 -4.05
N LEU A 194 -11.99 7.54 -4.87
CA LEU A 194 -10.65 8.03 -5.19
C LEU A 194 -10.50 9.47 -4.73
N GLY A 195 -9.48 9.69 -3.92
CA GLY A 195 -9.03 11.02 -3.54
C GLY A 195 -7.56 11.20 -3.94
N GLY A 196 -6.98 12.30 -3.49
CA GLY A 196 -5.61 12.64 -3.81
C GLY A 196 -5.51 13.98 -4.48
N SER A 197 -4.29 14.45 -4.74
CA SER A 197 -4.06 15.83 -5.18
C SER A 197 -4.10 16.02 -6.70
N LYS A 198 -3.74 14.99 -7.48
CA LYS A 198 -3.56 15.15 -8.93
C LYS A 198 -4.23 14.03 -9.73
N VAL A 199 -4.94 14.41 -10.80
CA VAL A 199 -5.50 13.46 -11.77
C VAL A 199 -4.38 12.63 -12.43
N SER A 200 -3.26 13.27 -12.77
CA SER A 200 -2.13 12.60 -13.41
C SER A 200 -1.56 11.43 -12.60
N ASP A 201 -1.64 11.51 -11.26
CA ASP A 201 -1.17 10.43 -10.39
C ASP A 201 -2.15 9.25 -10.30
N LYS A 202 -3.40 9.46 -10.67
CA LYS A 202 -4.49 8.48 -10.53
C LYS A 202 -5.06 7.97 -11.85
N ILE A 203 -4.54 8.43 -12.98
CA ILE A 203 -5.12 8.10 -14.29
C ILE A 203 -5.22 6.60 -14.55
N GLY A 204 -4.18 5.85 -14.26
CA GLY A 204 -4.18 4.39 -14.43
C GLY A 204 -5.21 3.69 -13.56
N VAL A 205 -5.36 4.15 -12.32
CA VAL A 205 -6.37 3.63 -11.37
C VAL A 205 -7.77 3.95 -11.88
N ILE A 206 -8.00 5.19 -12.28
CA ILE A 206 -9.30 5.64 -12.80
C ILE A 206 -9.71 4.79 -14.01
N GLU A 207 -8.81 4.67 -14.99
CA GLU A 207 -9.08 3.91 -16.21
C GLU A 207 -9.40 2.45 -15.92
N ASN A 208 -8.63 1.80 -15.05
CA ASN A 208 -8.87 0.41 -14.70
C ASN A 208 -10.18 0.23 -13.93
N LEU A 209 -10.45 1.11 -12.97
CA LEU A 209 -11.68 1.02 -12.16
C LEU A 209 -12.94 1.32 -12.97
N LEU A 210 -12.88 2.21 -13.96
CA LEU A 210 -14.01 2.46 -14.85
C LEU A 210 -14.48 1.22 -15.60
N GLU A 211 -13.60 0.26 -15.82
CA GLU A 211 -13.95 -1.02 -16.44
C GLU A 211 -14.64 -1.99 -15.46
N LYS A 212 -14.63 -1.70 -14.16
CA LYS A 212 -15.00 -2.65 -13.12
C LYS A 212 -16.12 -2.20 -12.19
N VAL A 213 -16.20 -0.91 -11.89
CA VAL A 213 -17.10 -0.38 -10.86
C VAL A 213 -18.48 -0.01 -11.41
N ASP A 214 -19.47 0.03 -10.51
CA ASP A 214 -20.79 0.57 -10.80
C ASP A 214 -20.82 2.08 -10.55
N THR A 215 -20.09 2.55 -9.54
CA THR A 215 -20.00 3.96 -9.17
C THR A 215 -18.54 4.31 -8.85
N LEU A 216 -18.09 5.46 -9.35
CA LEU A 216 -16.80 6.04 -9.03
C LEU A 216 -17.01 7.40 -8.36
N ILE A 217 -16.52 7.51 -7.12
CA ILE A 217 -16.62 8.72 -6.31
C ILE A 217 -15.27 9.41 -6.28
N ILE A 218 -15.24 10.69 -6.60
CA ILE A 218 -14.02 11.50 -6.65
C ILE A 218 -14.03 12.54 -5.53
N GLY A 219 -12.86 12.76 -4.94
CA GLY A 219 -12.64 13.82 -3.96
C GLY A 219 -11.16 14.26 -3.95
N GLY A 220 -10.82 15.09 -2.97
CA GLY A 220 -9.46 15.61 -2.86
C GLY A 220 -9.14 16.67 -3.91
N GLY A 221 -7.88 17.06 -3.99
CA GLY A 221 -7.41 18.13 -4.89
C GLY A 221 -7.64 17.86 -6.36
N MET A 222 -7.67 16.60 -6.77
CA MET A 222 -7.90 16.25 -8.18
C MET A 222 -9.29 16.62 -8.69
N ALA A 223 -10.27 16.80 -7.79
CA ALA A 223 -11.62 17.19 -8.17
C ALA A 223 -11.65 18.56 -8.87
N TYR A 224 -10.76 19.46 -8.49
CA TYR A 224 -10.74 20.83 -9.04
C TYR A 224 -10.33 20.86 -10.51
N THR A 225 -9.49 19.93 -10.93
CA THR A 225 -9.18 19.75 -12.36
C THR A 225 -10.44 19.38 -13.16
N PHE A 226 -11.31 18.51 -12.62
CA PHE A 226 -12.58 18.18 -13.24
C PHE A 226 -13.52 19.38 -13.30
N PHE A 227 -13.59 20.20 -12.26
CA PHE A 227 -14.41 21.42 -12.26
C PHE A 227 -13.91 22.42 -13.30
N ARG A 228 -12.61 22.63 -13.35
CA ARG A 228 -12.00 23.54 -14.35
C ARG A 228 -12.25 23.06 -15.76
N ALA A 229 -12.16 21.75 -16.00
CA ALA A 229 -12.43 21.13 -17.29
C ALA A 229 -13.87 21.41 -17.76
N GLN A 230 -14.82 21.50 -16.84
CA GLN A 230 -16.21 21.82 -17.13
C GLN A 230 -16.48 23.31 -17.30
N GLY A 231 -15.46 24.17 -17.14
CA GLY A 231 -15.58 25.61 -17.31
C GLY A 231 -15.86 26.40 -16.02
N TYR A 232 -15.82 25.75 -14.86
CA TYR A 232 -16.06 26.42 -13.58
C TYR A 232 -14.76 27.04 -13.03
N THR A 233 -14.93 28.08 -12.19
CA THR A 233 -13.83 28.70 -11.47
C THR A 233 -13.41 27.83 -10.30
N VAL A 234 -12.11 27.76 -10.04
CA VAL A 234 -11.55 26.97 -8.93
C VAL A 234 -10.71 27.82 -7.97
N GLY A 235 -10.67 29.14 -8.18
CA GLY A 235 -9.87 30.04 -7.34
C GLY A 235 -8.40 29.64 -7.32
N ASN A 236 -7.82 29.58 -6.12
CA ASN A 236 -6.43 29.17 -5.92
C ASN A 236 -6.28 27.67 -5.66
N SER A 237 -7.35 26.88 -5.89
CA SER A 237 -7.32 25.44 -5.68
C SER A 237 -6.27 24.77 -6.55
N LEU A 238 -5.72 23.66 -6.04
CA LEU A 238 -4.82 22.82 -6.80
C LEU A 238 -5.52 22.36 -8.09
N CYS A 239 -4.92 22.62 -9.24
CA CYS A 239 -5.50 22.32 -10.53
C CYS A 239 -4.42 22.06 -11.58
N GLU A 240 -4.59 20.98 -12.33
CA GLU A 240 -3.72 20.66 -13.46
C GLU A 240 -4.38 21.16 -14.75
N GLU A 241 -4.12 22.42 -15.13
CA GLU A 241 -4.69 23.04 -16.33
C GLU A 241 -4.43 22.22 -17.60
N ASP A 242 -3.26 21.60 -17.72
CA ASP A 242 -2.88 20.76 -18.86
C ASP A 242 -3.57 19.40 -18.89
N LYS A 243 -4.33 19.05 -17.85
CA LYS A 243 -5.07 17.78 -17.74
C LYS A 243 -6.58 17.94 -17.88
N CYS A 244 -7.07 19.15 -18.20
CA CYS A 244 -8.50 19.37 -18.36
C CYS A 244 -9.12 18.53 -19.50
N ASP A 245 -8.43 18.40 -20.62
CA ASP A 245 -8.93 17.56 -21.72
C ASP A 245 -9.00 16.10 -21.31
N LEU A 246 -8.02 15.63 -20.57
CA LEU A 246 -8.00 14.28 -20.01
C LEU A 246 -9.16 14.06 -19.04
N ALA A 247 -9.45 15.04 -18.18
CA ALA A 247 -10.58 14.98 -17.26
C ALA A 247 -11.91 14.83 -18.00
N LEU A 248 -12.10 15.57 -19.09
CA LEU A 248 -13.28 15.43 -19.95
C LEU A 248 -13.40 14.05 -20.59
N GLU A 249 -12.27 13.52 -21.07
CA GLU A 249 -12.21 12.16 -21.63
C GLU A 249 -12.60 11.09 -20.60
N ILE A 250 -12.15 11.23 -19.36
CA ILE A 250 -12.51 10.34 -18.25
C ILE A 250 -14.01 10.37 -17.99
N MET A 251 -14.61 11.55 -17.92
CA MET A 251 -16.04 11.68 -17.69
C MET A 251 -16.85 11.09 -18.84
N GLU A 252 -16.42 11.27 -20.09
CA GLU A 252 -17.06 10.68 -21.26
C GLU A 252 -16.93 9.15 -21.26
N LYS A 253 -15.77 8.63 -20.89
CA LYS A 253 -15.54 7.19 -20.76
C LYS A 253 -16.45 6.57 -19.69
N ALA A 254 -16.60 7.24 -18.54
CA ALA A 254 -17.49 6.79 -17.49
C ALA A 254 -18.93 6.68 -18.01
N LYS A 255 -19.38 7.67 -18.77
CA LYS A 255 -20.71 7.69 -19.37
C LYS A 255 -20.90 6.54 -20.35
N LYS A 256 -19.93 6.30 -21.22
CA LYS A 256 -19.96 5.18 -22.18
C LYS A 256 -19.97 3.82 -21.49
N LYS A 257 -19.30 3.69 -20.37
CA LYS A 257 -19.24 2.46 -19.57
C LYS A 257 -20.43 2.30 -18.64
N ASN A 258 -21.35 3.25 -18.62
CA ASN A 258 -22.48 3.27 -17.73
C ASN A 258 -22.08 3.26 -16.24
N VAL A 259 -20.98 3.92 -15.94
CA VAL A 259 -20.48 4.10 -14.58
C VAL A 259 -21.02 5.43 -14.04
N LYS A 260 -21.61 5.41 -12.86
CA LYS A 260 -22.03 6.61 -12.17
C LYS A 260 -20.79 7.34 -11.64
N PHE A 261 -20.50 8.51 -12.20
CA PHE A 261 -19.31 9.30 -11.88
C PHE A 261 -19.73 10.48 -11.02
N LEU A 262 -19.27 10.53 -9.77
CA LEU A 262 -19.66 11.54 -8.81
C LEU A 262 -18.50 12.46 -8.44
N LEU A 263 -18.71 13.75 -8.63
CA LEU A 263 -17.84 14.82 -8.18
C LEU A 263 -18.47 15.53 -6.98
N PRO A 264 -17.66 16.19 -6.12
CA PRO A 264 -18.20 17.01 -5.05
C PRO A 264 -19.16 18.08 -5.61
N ILE A 265 -20.26 18.32 -4.90
CA ILE A 265 -21.25 19.36 -5.24
C ILE A 265 -21.05 20.63 -4.43
N ASP A 266 -20.35 20.53 -3.30
CA ASP A 266 -19.88 21.65 -2.50
C ASP A 266 -18.49 21.36 -1.93
N ASN A 267 -17.78 22.40 -1.57
CA ASN A 267 -16.43 22.29 -1.05
C ASN A 267 -16.24 23.25 0.12
N LYS A 268 -15.49 22.80 1.11
CA LYS A 268 -14.96 23.65 2.16
C LYS A 268 -13.67 24.27 1.65
N VAL A 269 -13.67 25.60 1.57
CA VAL A 269 -12.56 26.38 1.03
C VAL A 269 -11.89 27.19 2.13
N GLY A 270 -10.58 27.39 1.99
CA GLY A 270 -9.78 28.21 2.90
C GLY A 270 -9.08 29.33 2.16
N LYS A 271 -8.72 30.40 2.87
CA LYS A 271 -7.95 31.50 2.29
C LYS A 271 -6.48 31.15 2.10
N GLU A 272 -5.96 30.30 2.97
CA GLU A 272 -4.56 29.89 2.97
C GLU A 272 -4.45 28.40 3.28
N PHE A 273 -3.37 27.78 2.85
CA PHE A 273 -3.08 26.39 3.15
C PHE A 273 -2.46 26.27 4.55
N LYS A 274 -3.30 26.36 5.59
CA LYS A 274 -2.88 26.17 6.99
C LYS A 274 -4.05 25.73 7.87
N PRO A 275 -3.75 25.10 9.03
CA PRO A 275 -4.78 24.47 9.88
C PRO A 275 -5.86 25.43 10.39
N ASP A 276 -5.50 26.67 10.67
CA ASP A 276 -6.37 27.68 11.29
C ASP A 276 -6.84 28.75 10.30
N THR A 277 -6.76 28.51 9.01
CA THR A 277 -7.20 29.47 7.99
C THR A 277 -8.70 29.75 8.12
N GLU A 278 -9.09 30.97 7.75
CA GLU A 278 -10.50 31.30 7.55
C GLU A 278 -11.10 30.37 6.48
N SER A 279 -12.27 29.81 6.76
CA SER A 279 -12.91 28.83 5.87
C SER A 279 -14.40 29.13 5.73
N MET A 280 -14.96 28.67 4.61
CA MET A 280 -16.39 28.67 4.34
C MET A 280 -16.73 27.51 3.38
N THR A 281 -18.00 27.17 3.31
CA THR A 281 -18.48 26.17 2.35
C THR A 281 -19.14 26.88 1.16
N VAL A 282 -18.74 26.47 -0.03
CA VAL A 282 -19.28 27.04 -1.29
C VAL A 282 -19.71 25.92 -2.23
N LYS A 283 -20.57 26.23 -3.18
CA LYS A 283 -20.89 25.29 -4.27
C LYS A 283 -19.61 25.03 -5.10
N SER A 284 -19.45 23.81 -5.56
CA SER A 284 -18.28 23.41 -6.38
C SER A 284 -18.17 24.21 -7.69
N THR A 285 -19.29 24.76 -8.17
CA THR A 285 -19.34 25.60 -9.37
C THR A 285 -19.01 27.06 -9.09
N GLU A 286 -18.83 27.47 -7.84
CA GLU A 286 -18.75 28.87 -7.42
C GLU A 286 -17.58 29.14 -6.46
N ILE A 287 -16.44 28.49 -6.65
CA ILE A 287 -15.25 28.72 -5.82
C ILE A 287 -14.68 30.11 -6.16
N PRO A 288 -14.67 31.06 -5.21
CA PRO A 288 -14.24 32.41 -5.50
C PRO A 288 -12.73 32.57 -5.62
N ASP A 289 -12.30 33.60 -6.34
CA ASP A 289 -10.88 33.96 -6.41
C ASP A 289 -10.34 34.25 -5.01
N GLY A 290 -9.08 33.86 -4.78
CA GLY A 290 -8.42 34.03 -3.49
C GLY A 290 -8.74 32.94 -2.47
N TRP A 291 -9.59 31.97 -2.82
CA TRP A 291 -9.92 30.85 -1.98
C TRP A 291 -9.51 29.53 -2.65
N GLU A 292 -9.14 28.55 -1.86
CA GLU A 292 -8.77 27.22 -2.34
C GLU A 292 -9.59 26.14 -1.67
N GLY A 293 -10.00 25.14 -2.42
CA GLY A 293 -10.70 23.99 -1.90
C GLY A 293 -9.78 23.09 -1.08
N LEU A 294 -10.20 22.75 0.14
CA LEU A 294 -9.41 21.94 1.07
C LEU A 294 -10.15 20.72 1.61
N ASP A 295 -11.46 20.61 1.39
CA ASP A 295 -12.25 19.44 1.76
C ASP A 295 -13.55 19.43 0.97
N ILE A 296 -14.26 18.30 0.98
CA ILE A 296 -15.64 18.22 0.50
C ILE A 296 -16.56 18.87 1.52
N GLY A 297 -17.71 19.39 1.04
CA GLY A 297 -18.71 20.04 1.87
C GLY A 297 -19.75 19.07 2.43
N GLU A 298 -20.66 19.61 3.25
CA GLU A 298 -21.70 18.82 3.93
C GLU A 298 -22.69 18.16 2.95
N GLU A 299 -23.07 18.84 1.89
CA GLU A 299 -23.99 18.28 0.90
C GLU A 299 -23.34 17.15 0.10
N THR A 300 -22.05 17.27 -0.17
CA THR A 300 -21.25 16.19 -0.80
C THR A 300 -21.19 14.98 0.11
N ILE A 301 -20.96 15.20 1.40
CA ILE A 301 -20.91 14.10 2.39
C ILE A 301 -22.24 13.34 2.39
N LYS A 302 -23.36 14.03 2.40
CA LYS A 302 -24.69 13.41 2.34
C LYS A 302 -24.89 12.62 1.05
N LEU A 303 -24.51 13.20 -0.08
CA LEU A 303 -24.59 12.54 -1.39
C LEU A 303 -23.77 11.25 -1.42
N TYR A 304 -22.53 11.30 -0.96
CA TYR A 304 -21.64 10.16 -0.97
C TYR A 304 -22.09 9.06 0.00
N LYS A 305 -22.57 9.44 1.18
CA LYS A 305 -23.15 8.47 2.13
C LYS A 305 -24.33 7.72 1.52
N GLU A 306 -25.20 8.41 0.80
CA GLU A 306 -26.37 7.79 0.15
C GLU A 306 -25.92 6.81 -0.95
N GLU A 307 -24.90 7.16 -1.73
CA GLU A 307 -24.36 6.27 -2.76
C GLU A 307 -23.67 5.02 -2.17
N LEU A 308 -23.07 5.16 -1.00
CA LEU A 308 -22.36 4.06 -0.35
C LEU A 308 -23.27 3.09 0.39
N LYS A 309 -24.45 3.53 0.76
CA LYS A 309 -25.37 2.83 1.66
C LYS A 309 -25.68 1.39 1.25
N ASN A 310 -25.86 1.13 -0.04
CA ASN A 310 -26.22 -0.17 -0.56
C ASN A 310 -25.06 -0.91 -1.23
N ALA A 311 -23.83 -0.36 -1.16
CA ALA A 311 -22.68 -0.99 -1.77
C ALA A 311 -22.34 -2.33 -1.08
N LYS A 312 -21.88 -3.29 -1.86
CA LYS A 312 -21.43 -4.59 -1.36
C LYS A 312 -19.92 -4.76 -1.42
N THR A 313 -19.25 -4.02 -2.28
CA THR A 313 -17.80 -3.93 -2.35
C THR A 313 -17.41 -2.45 -2.45
N ILE A 314 -16.49 -2.02 -1.59
CA ILE A 314 -15.99 -0.65 -1.57
C ILE A 314 -14.46 -0.70 -1.55
N VAL A 315 -13.83 0.02 -2.49
CA VAL A 315 -12.39 0.25 -2.50
C VAL A 315 -12.16 1.75 -2.38
N TRP A 316 -11.36 2.15 -1.40
CA TRP A 316 -11.04 3.55 -1.16
C TRP A 316 -9.54 3.78 -1.25
N ASN A 317 -9.11 4.71 -2.11
CA ASN A 317 -7.71 5.12 -2.26
C ASN A 317 -7.62 6.64 -2.34
N GLY A 318 -7.01 7.26 -1.34
CA GLY A 318 -6.76 8.69 -1.25
C GLY A 318 -7.79 9.46 -0.42
N PRO A 319 -7.34 10.40 0.41
CA PRO A 319 -8.23 11.20 1.25
C PRO A 319 -9.04 12.19 0.42
N LEU A 320 -10.18 12.64 0.99
CA LEU A 320 -11.12 13.51 0.31
C LEU A 320 -10.88 15.01 0.60
N GLY A 321 -9.92 15.29 1.46
CA GLY A 321 -9.51 16.63 1.83
C GLY A 321 -8.14 16.62 2.48
N VAL A 322 -7.70 17.78 2.95
CA VAL A 322 -6.44 17.94 3.68
C VAL A 322 -6.66 17.48 5.13
N PHE A 323 -6.74 16.18 5.30
CA PHE A 323 -7.15 15.55 6.57
C PHE A 323 -6.15 15.76 7.73
N GLU A 324 -4.94 16.18 7.43
CA GLU A 324 -3.93 16.55 8.43
C GLU A 324 -4.36 17.79 9.22
N PHE A 325 -5.21 18.62 8.64
CA PHE A 325 -5.81 19.79 9.29
C PHE A 325 -7.20 19.43 9.80
N ASP A 326 -7.44 19.52 11.11
CA ASP A 326 -8.68 19.05 11.71
C ASP A 326 -9.94 19.62 11.06
N GLN A 327 -9.96 20.92 10.74
CA GLN A 327 -11.15 21.52 10.12
C GLN A 327 -11.40 21.02 8.68
N PHE A 328 -10.41 20.44 8.02
CA PHE A 328 -10.51 19.90 6.66
C PHE A 328 -10.45 18.37 6.62
N ALA A 329 -10.55 17.73 7.80
CA ALA A 329 -10.63 16.28 7.95
C ALA A 329 -12.08 15.77 8.03
N ILE A 330 -13.05 16.68 8.12
CA ILE A 330 -14.46 16.33 8.37
C ILE A 330 -15.01 15.41 7.28
N GLY A 331 -14.76 15.74 6.00
CA GLY A 331 -15.24 14.94 4.88
C GLY A 331 -14.67 13.52 4.91
N THR A 332 -13.37 13.39 5.05
CA THR A 332 -12.69 12.09 5.13
C THR A 332 -13.18 11.27 6.33
N ASN A 333 -13.29 11.90 7.51
CA ASN A 333 -13.75 11.24 8.73
C ASN A 333 -15.20 10.78 8.64
N GLU A 334 -16.07 11.59 8.07
CA GLU A 334 -17.50 11.25 7.93
C GLU A 334 -17.71 10.10 6.94
N ILE A 335 -16.95 10.05 5.87
CA ILE A 335 -17.00 8.92 4.93
C ILE A 335 -16.45 7.66 5.58
N ALA A 336 -15.35 7.75 6.33
CA ALA A 336 -14.81 6.61 7.08
C ALA A 336 -15.83 6.05 8.08
N LYS A 337 -16.53 6.92 8.81
CA LYS A 337 -17.61 6.52 9.73
C LYS A 337 -18.75 5.82 9.00
N ALA A 338 -19.16 6.36 7.85
CA ALA A 338 -20.21 5.75 7.05
C ALA A 338 -19.81 4.34 6.60
N LEU A 339 -18.56 4.13 6.18
CA LEU A 339 -18.06 2.82 5.81
C LEU A 339 -18.12 1.84 6.99
N GLY A 340 -17.84 2.31 8.19
CA GLY A 340 -17.88 1.47 9.40
C GLY A 340 -19.25 0.86 9.66
N ASP A 341 -20.32 1.51 9.22
CA ASP A 341 -21.71 1.10 9.45
C ASP A 341 -22.32 0.32 8.28
N ILE A 342 -21.58 0.12 7.20
CA ILE A 342 -22.07 -0.58 5.99
C ILE A 342 -21.62 -2.04 6.03
N ASP A 343 -22.54 -2.93 5.78
CA ASP A 343 -22.25 -4.37 5.62
C ASP A 343 -21.78 -4.62 4.17
N ALA A 344 -20.48 -4.51 3.97
CA ALA A 344 -19.83 -4.68 2.70
C ALA A 344 -18.38 -5.12 2.88
N THR A 345 -17.76 -5.58 1.81
CA THR A 345 -16.31 -5.73 1.76
C THR A 345 -15.70 -4.35 1.56
N LYS A 346 -14.92 -3.89 2.54
CA LYS A 346 -14.37 -2.52 2.58
C LYS A 346 -12.84 -2.59 2.59
N ILE A 347 -12.24 -2.17 1.51
CA ILE A 347 -10.79 -2.23 1.30
C ILE A 347 -10.24 -0.83 1.18
N ILE A 348 -9.24 -0.53 2.03
CA ILE A 348 -8.54 0.75 2.03
C ILE A 348 -7.17 0.54 1.41
N GLY A 349 -6.87 1.26 0.35
CA GLY A 349 -5.57 1.23 -0.31
C GLY A 349 -4.85 2.57 -0.21
N GLY A 350 -3.53 2.52 -0.07
CA GLY A 350 -2.69 3.71 0.01
C GLY A 350 -2.43 4.18 1.44
N GLY A 351 -1.26 4.77 1.64
CA GLY A 351 -0.78 5.19 2.96
C GLY A 351 -1.62 6.30 3.60
N ASP A 352 -2.01 7.29 2.81
CA ASP A 352 -2.79 8.44 3.32
C ASP A 352 -4.20 8.03 3.74
N SER A 353 -4.85 7.18 2.95
CA SER A 353 -6.19 6.66 3.28
C SER A 353 -6.14 5.80 4.54
N ALA A 354 -5.14 4.94 4.65
CA ALA A 354 -4.92 4.12 5.84
C ALA A 354 -4.69 4.99 7.08
N ALA A 355 -3.84 6.01 6.96
CA ALA A 355 -3.58 6.96 8.05
C ALA A 355 -4.85 7.71 8.47
N ALA A 356 -5.67 8.14 7.52
CA ALA A 356 -6.93 8.82 7.79
C ALA A 356 -7.91 7.94 8.55
N VAL A 357 -8.06 6.69 8.12
CA VAL A 357 -8.94 5.70 8.77
C VAL A 357 -8.44 5.37 10.18
N GLU A 358 -7.15 5.20 10.36
CA GLU A 358 -6.54 4.94 11.68
C GLU A 358 -6.70 6.14 12.62
N LYS A 359 -6.44 7.36 12.13
CA LYS A 359 -6.64 8.60 12.90
C LYS A 359 -8.09 8.75 13.36
N ALA A 360 -9.04 8.34 12.53
CA ALA A 360 -10.46 8.36 12.88
C ALA A 360 -10.88 7.24 13.86
N GLY A 361 -9.97 6.31 14.17
CA GLY A 361 -10.25 5.18 15.07
C GLY A 361 -11.13 4.09 14.48
N LEU A 362 -11.16 3.96 13.14
CA LEU A 362 -12.07 3.07 12.42
C LEU A 362 -11.38 1.91 11.68
N ALA A 363 -10.09 1.71 11.92
CA ALA A 363 -9.30 0.66 11.23
C ALA A 363 -9.92 -0.73 11.39
N GLU A 364 -10.38 -1.08 12.58
CA GLU A 364 -10.96 -2.39 12.88
C GLU A 364 -12.29 -2.65 12.17
N LYS A 365 -12.98 -1.60 11.73
CA LYS A 365 -14.25 -1.70 11.01
C LYS A 365 -14.07 -1.93 9.51
N MET A 366 -12.84 -1.83 9.02
CA MET A 366 -12.52 -2.10 7.61
C MET A 366 -12.22 -3.59 7.42
N THR A 367 -12.58 -4.13 6.26
CA THR A 367 -12.30 -5.54 5.94
C THR A 367 -10.80 -5.77 5.78
N HIS A 368 -10.14 -4.85 5.09
CA HIS A 368 -8.70 -4.91 4.84
C HIS A 368 -8.15 -3.51 4.61
N ILE A 369 -7.02 -3.23 5.26
CA ILE A 369 -6.24 -2.02 5.00
C ILE A 369 -4.94 -2.49 4.37
N SER A 370 -4.73 -2.14 3.10
CA SER A 370 -3.51 -2.52 2.40
C SER A 370 -2.32 -1.73 2.94
N THR A 371 -1.23 -2.43 3.22
CA THR A 371 0.04 -1.83 3.63
C THR A 371 0.98 -1.58 2.45
N GLY A 372 0.50 -1.88 1.23
CA GLY A 372 1.34 -1.94 0.05
C GLY A 372 1.76 -0.59 -0.55
N GLY A 373 1.18 0.53 -0.16
CA GLY A 373 1.54 1.83 -0.72
C GLY A 373 1.51 1.86 -2.24
N GLY A 374 2.68 2.08 -2.87
CA GLY A 374 2.83 2.08 -4.32
C GLY A 374 2.44 0.76 -5.00
N ALA A 375 2.68 -0.36 -4.35
CA ALA A 375 2.28 -1.67 -4.88
C ALA A 375 0.76 -1.81 -4.92
N SER A 376 0.05 -1.32 -3.91
CA SER A 376 -1.42 -1.30 -3.89
C SER A 376 -1.96 -0.44 -5.04
N LEU A 377 -1.35 0.72 -5.26
CA LEU A 377 -1.75 1.62 -6.33
C LEU A 377 -1.55 0.96 -7.70
N GLU A 378 -0.40 0.37 -7.96
CA GLU A 378 -0.13 -0.34 -9.23
C GLU A 378 -1.04 -1.55 -9.41
N PHE A 379 -1.39 -2.24 -8.33
CA PHE A 379 -2.35 -3.33 -8.39
C PHE A 379 -3.75 -2.82 -8.79
N LEU A 380 -4.19 -1.69 -8.22
CA LEU A 380 -5.45 -1.04 -8.60
C LEU A 380 -5.44 -0.53 -10.04
N GLU A 381 -4.27 -0.22 -10.59
CA GLU A 381 -4.10 0.13 -12.01
C GLU A 381 -4.24 -1.07 -12.94
N GLY A 382 -4.34 -2.28 -12.41
CA GLY A 382 -4.39 -3.52 -13.19
C GLY A 382 -3.04 -4.01 -13.67
N LYS A 383 -1.95 -3.44 -13.16
CA LYS A 383 -0.59 -3.86 -13.54
C LYS A 383 -0.22 -5.18 -12.87
N LYS A 384 0.57 -5.97 -13.59
CA LYS A 384 1.18 -7.17 -13.03
C LYS A 384 2.36 -6.76 -12.16
N LEU A 385 2.40 -7.27 -10.94
CA LEU A 385 3.48 -6.97 -9.99
C LEU A 385 4.58 -8.04 -10.12
N PRO A 386 5.82 -7.67 -10.42
CA PRO A 386 6.90 -8.65 -10.62
C PRO A 386 7.09 -9.63 -9.45
N GLY A 387 7.00 -9.13 -8.23
CA GLY A 387 7.14 -9.97 -7.03
C GLY A 387 6.00 -10.94 -6.82
N ILE A 388 4.84 -10.69 -7.40
CA ILE A 388 3.68 -11.59 -7.38
C ILE A 388 3.73 -12.57 -8.55
N GLU A 389 4.01 -12.07 -9.76
CA GLU A 389 4.09 -12.90 -10.96
C GLU A 389 5.16 -14.00 -10.82
N ALA A 390 6.23 -13.73 -10.07
CA ALA A 390 7.30 -14.68 -9.82
C ALA A 390 6.91 -15.85 -8.89
N LEU A 391 5.78 -15.75 -8.18
CA LEU A 391 5.29 -16.81 -7.30
C LEU A 391 4.63 -17.93 -8.12
N MET A 392 4.74 -19.16 -7.62
CA MET A 392 4.13 -20.32 -8.25
C MET A 392 2.60 -20.24 -8.20
N ASP A 393 1.96 -20.63 -9.29
CA ASP A 393 0.51 -20.78 -9.36
C ASP A 393 0.03 -22.07 -8.66
N LYS A 394 -1.18 -22.06 -8.10
CA LYS A 394 -1.83 -23.25 -7.58
C LYS A 394 -2.23 -24.20 -8.69
#